data_7f2e9ad756304951535a520cef8cceee
#
_entry.id   7f2e9ad756304951535a520cef8cceee
#
_cell.length_a   1.000
_cell.length_b   1.000
_cell.length_c   1.000
_cell.angle_alpha   90.00
_cell.angle_beta   90.00
_cell.angle_gamma   90.00
#
_symmetry.space_group_name_H-M   'P 1'
#
loop_
_entity.id
_entity.type
_entity.pdbx_description
1 polymer ?
#
loop_
_entity_poly.entity_id
_entity_poly.type
_entity_poly.pdbx_seq_one_letter_code
_entity_poly.pdbx_strand_id
1 'polypeptide(L)'
;MKTNSRTIAAIAIAGALCLSPAFAASSLKPSDAKFLKEAAQGGMAEVELGRLAAQKASSADVKAFGQRMVDDHSKANDQLKSLASQKGVTLPTDMKADAKAMEAKLSKLSGADFDKMYMHHMHVDHTQDVAEFKKEANKGGDSDVRAFAKTTLPTLEEHLKMAKSLDKTGSGHKSAKSKKG
;
A
#
# COMPACT_ATOMS: atom_id res chain seq x y z
N MET A 1 55.47 -59.43 41.39
CA MET A 1 54.17 -58.76 41.51
C MET A 1 54.29 -57.41 40.87
N LYS A 2 53.67 -57.20 39.67
CA LYS A 2 53.70 -55.93 38.94
C LYS A 2 52.30 -55.25 39.06
N THR A 3 52.22 -54.13 39.73
CA THR A 3 51.02 -53.32 39.89
C THR A 3 50.91 -52.37 38.71
N ASN A 4 49.88 -52.58 37.87
CA ASN A 4 49.53 -51.62 36.77
C ASN A 4 48.66 -50.52 37.33
N SER A 5 49.22 -49.31 37.37
CA SER A 5 48.47 -48.10 37.66
C SER A 5 47.78 -47.56 36.35
N ARG A 6 46.47 -47.60 36.29
CA ARG A 6 45.69 -47.02 35.18
C ARG A 6 45.32 -45.54 35.50
N THR A 7 45.94 -44.64 34.80
CA THR A 7 45.62 -43.18 34.85
C THR A 7 44.35 -42.95 34.03
N ILE A 8 43.30 -42.49 34.68
CA ILE A 8 42.04 -42.06 34.03
C ILE A 8 42.20 -40.60 33.70
N ALA A 9 42.31 -40.29 32.41
CA ALA A 9 42.28 -38.91 31.93
C ALA A 9 40.83 -38.40 31.89
N ALA A 10 40.51 -37.43 32.71
CA ALA A 10 39.22 -36.73 32.69
C ALA A 10 39.20 -35.67 31.55
N ILE A 11 38.37 -35.91 30.54
CA ILE A 11 38.13 -34.95 29.46
C ILE A 11 37.10 -33.93 29.94
N ALA A 12 37.52 -32.73 30.23
CA ALA A 12 36.65 -31.60 30.51
C ALA A 12 36.09 -31.09 29.18
N ILE A 13 34.79 -31.36 28.91
CA ILE A 13 34.04 -30.75 27.79
C ILE A 13 33.66 -29.35 28.18
N ALA A 14 34.38 -28.35 27.69
CA ALA A 14 34.01 -26.93 27.82
C ALA A 14 32.85 -26.65 26.85
N GLY A 15 31.61 -26.64 27.37
CA GLY A 15 30.42 -26.22 26.62
C GLY A 15 30.47 -24.72 26.34
N ALA A 16 30.77 -24.34 25.11
CA ALA A 16 30.63 -22.96 24.66
C ALA A 16 29.11 -22.61 24.56
N LEU A 17 28.61 -21.85 25.52
CA LEU A 17 27.29 -21.26 25.44
C LEU A 17 27.34 -20.20 24.32
N CYS A 18 26.81 -20.52 23.13
CA CYS A 18 26.53 -19.54 22.11
C CYS A 18 25.37 -18.69 22.58
N LEU A 19 25.64 -17.53 23.21
CA LEU A 19 24.67 -16.46 23.39
C LEU A 19 24.37 -15.88 22.01
N SER A 20 23.31 -16.35 21.37
CA SER A 20 22.73 -15.66 20.23
C SER A 20 22.26 -14.28 20.72
N PRO A 21 22.66 -13.17 20.09
CA PRO A 21 22.10 -11.88 20.44
C PRO A 21 20.61 -11.93 20.17
N ALA A 22 19.80 -11.87 21.22
CA ALA A 22 18.39 -11.59 21.09
C ALA A 22 18.29 -10.15 20.56
N PHE A 23 18.09 -9.99 19.23
CA PHE A 23 17.63 -8.73 18.70
C PHE A 23 16.31 -8.43 19.39
N ALA A 24 16.34 -7.51 20.35
CA ALA A 24 15.14 -6.96 20.93
C ALA A 24 14.38 -6.33 19.75
N ALA A 25 13.32 -6.99 19.29
CA ALA A 25 12.41 -6.42 18.32
C ALA A 25 11.89 -5.13 18.94
N SER A 26 12.38 -3.99 18.45
CA SER A 26 11.85 -2.69 18.84
C SER A 26 10.35 -2.73 18.56
N SER A 27 9.53 -2.60 19.60
CA SER A 27 8.08 -2.62 19.44
C SER A 27 7.69 -1.49 18.50
N LEU A 28 7.00 -1.84 17.42
CA LEU A 28 6.53 -0.87 16.42
C LEU A 28 5.69 0.21 17.12
N LYS A 29 5.95 1.48 16.81
CA LYS A 29 5.12 2.56 17.35
C LYS A 29 3.66 2.40 16.92
N PRO A 30 2.68 2.72 17.76
CA PRO A 30 1.26 2.67 17.39
C PRO A 30 0.93 3.47 16.12
N SER A 31 1.64 4.58 15.86
CA SER A 31 1.50 5.40 14.65
C SER A 31 1.89 4.63 13.39
N ASP A 32 3.02 3.91 13.43
CA ASP A 32 3.52 3.15 12.30
C ASP A 32 2.61 1.94 12.01
N ALA A 33 2.15 1.26 13.08
CA ALA A 33 1.18 0.18 12.95
C ALA A 33 -0.17 0.67 12.38
N LYS A 34 -0.60 1.87 12.76
CA LYS A 34 -1.79 2.52 12.21
C LYS A 34 -1.59 2.82 10.73
N PHE A 35 -0.45 3.42 10.35
CA PHE A 35 -0.11 3.70 8.95
C PHE A 35 -0.17 2.43 8.09
N LEU A 36 0.46 1.32 8.53
CA LEU A 36 0.42 0.06 7.78
C LEU A 36 -1.01 -0.44 7.54
N LYS A 37 -1.89 -0.32 8.54
CA LYS A 37 -3.29 -0.75 8.42
C LYS A 37 -4.09 0.14 7.47
N GLU A 38 -3.89 1.46 7.55
CA GLU A 38 -4.58 2.43 6.69
C GLU A 38 -4.11 2.31 5.24
N ALA A 39 -2.81 2.18 5.02
CA ALA A 39 -2.24 1.94 3.69
C ALA A 39 -2.74 0.61 3.07
N ALA A 40 -2.91 -0.45 3.87
CA ALA A 40 -3.48 -1.70 3.38
C ALA A 40 -4.93 -1.55 2.93
N GLN A 41 -5.75 -0.80 3.70
CA GLN A 41 -7.15 -0.57 3.34
C GLN A 41 -7.30 0.32 2.11
N GLY A 42 -6.48 1.38 1.99
CA GLY A 42 -6.43 2.24 0.82
C GLY A 42 -6.00 1.45 -0.42
N GLY A 43 -4.87 0.75 -0.34
CA GLY A 43 -4.37 -0.02 -1.47
C GLY A 43 -5.32 -1.13 -1.95
N MET A 44 -6.11 -1.74 -1.06
CA MET A 44 -7.20 -2.65 -1.47
C MET A 44 -8.29 -1.90 -2.23
N ALA A 45 -8.70 -0.72 -1.75
CA ALA A 45 -9.71 0.10 -2.40
C ALA A 45 -9.27 0.53 -3.80
N GLU A 46 -8.01 0.96 -3.94
CA GLU A 46 -7.47 1.43 -5.22
C GLU A 46 -7.36 0.30 -6.26
N VAL A 47 -7.06 -0.93 -5.82
CA VAL A 47 -7.11 -2.11 -6.70
C VAL A 47 -8.54 -2.41 -7.17
N GLU A 48 -9.53 -2.41 -6.27
CA GLU A 48 -10.91 -2.72 -6.65
C GLU A 48 -11.54 -1.61 -7.51
N LEU A 49 -11.36 -0.35 -7.13
CA LEU A 49 -11.84 0.79 -7.91
C LEU A 49 -11.11 0.90 -9.26
N GLY A 50 -9.82 0.54 -9.30
CA GLY A 50 -9.02 0.47 -10.53
C GLY A 50 -9.55 -0.59 -11.49
N ARG A 51 -9.88 -1.80 -11.00
CA ARG A 51 -10.51 -2.86 -11.79
C ARG A 51 -11.84 -2.40 -12.39
N LEU A 52 -12.65 -1.74 -11.57
CA LEU A 52 -13.92 -1.20 -12.01
C LEU A 52 -13.73 -0.16 -13.12
N ALA A 53 -12.73 0.73 -13.01
CA ALA A 53 -12.41 1.72 -14.02
C ALA A 53 -11.89 1.08 -15.31
N ALA A 54 -10.99 0.12 -15.23
CA ALA A 54 -10.49 -0.60 -16.40
C ALA A 54 -11.62 -1.26 -17.21
N GLN A 55 -12.69 -1.70 -16.54
CA GLN A 55 -13.84 -2.33 -17.18
C GLN A 55 -14.87 -1.32 -17.70
N LYS A 56 -15.24 -0.31 -16.90
CA LYS A 56 -16.44 0.53 -17.11
C LYS A 56 -16.16 1.92 -17.66
N ALA A 57 -14.94 2.45 -17.54
CA ALA A 57 -14.64 3.77 -18.02
C ALA A 57 -14.91 3.90 -19.53
N SER A 58 -15.34 5.07 -19.97
CA SER A 58 -15.55 5.37 -21.38
C SER A 58 -14.28 5.92 -22.05
N SER A 59 -13.48 6.67 -21.30
CA SER A 59 -12.20 7.20 -21.77
C SER A 59 -11.11 6.13 -21.74
N ALA A 60 -10.36 6.02 -22.85
CA ALA A 60 -9.20 5.14 -22.90
C ALA A 60 -8.13 5.51 -21.84
N ASP A 61 -7.95 6.80 -21.59
CA ASP A 61 -6.99 7.28 -20.60
C ASP A 61 -7.42 6.92 -19.17
N VAL A 62 -8.72 6.97 -18.88
CA VAL A 62 -9.27 6.55 -17.57
C VAL A 62 -9.16 5.04 -17.39
N LYS A 63 -9.42 4.25 -18.43
CA LYS A 63 -9.17 2.79 -18.41
C LYS A 63 -7.70 2.46 -18.12
N ALA A 64 -6.79 3.12 -18.83
CA ALA A 64 -5.36 2.93 -18.65
C ALA A 64 -4.91 3.34 -17.23
N PHE A 65 -5.43 4.45 -16.71
CA PHE A 65 -5.18 4.85 -15.32
C PHE A 65 -5.71 3.79 -14.34
N GLY A 66 -6.93 3.28 -14.54
CA GLY A 66 -7.50 2.21 -13.72
C GLY A 66 -6.62 0.95 -13.71
N GLN A 67 -6.13 0.51 -14.88
CA GLN A 67 -5.22 -0.63 -14.94
C GLN A 67 -3.92 -0.36 -14.19
N ARG A 68 -3.36 0.84 -14.31
CA ARG A 68 -2.16 1.24 -13.57
C ARG A 68 -2.38 1.20 -12.05
N MET A 69 -3.57 1.61 -11.56
CA MET A 69 -3.91 1.47 -10.13
C MET A 69 -3.87 0.01 -9.70
N VAL A 70 -4.44 -0.90 -10.50
CA VAL A 70 -4.38 -2.34 -10.21
C VAL A 70 -2.94 -2.85 -10.10
N ASP A 71 -2.11 -2.52 -11.08
CA ASP A 71 -0.74 -3.06 -11.18
C ASP A 71 0.16 -2.53 -10.06
N ASP A 72 0.18 -1.22 -9.86
CA ASP A 72 1.08 -0.56 -8.92
C ASP A 72 0.66 -0.83 -7.46
N HIS A 73 -0.65 -0.74 -7.16
CA HIS A 73 -1.15 -0.98 -5.79
C HIS A 73 -1.16 -2.46 -5.41
N SER A 74 -1.35 -3.40 -6.36
CA SER A 74 -1.18 -4.84 -6.06
C SER A 74 0.25 -5.13 -5.61
N LYS A 75 1.24 -4.59 -6.33
CA LYS A 75 2.65 -4.75 -5.97
C LYS A 75 2.97 -4.11 -4.62
N ALA A 76 2.49 -2.90 -4.36
CA ALA A 76 2.69 -2.22 -3.08
C ALA A 76 2.02 -2.98 -1.92
N ASN A 77 0.81 -3.53 -2.13
CA ASN A 77 0.10 -4.33 -1.15
C ASN A 77 0.85 -5.61 -0.77
N ASP A 78 1.49 -6.28 -1.72
CA ASP A 78 2.29 -7.49 -1.44
C ASP A 78 3.54 -7.15 -0.61
N GLN A 79 4.21 -6.04 -0.92
CA GLN A 79 5.32 -5.52 -0.12
C GLN A 79 4.87 -5.16 1.31
N LEU A 80 3.73 -4.49 1.41
CA LEU A 80 3.12 -4.11 2.69
C LEU A 80 2.76 -5.31 3.56
N LYS A 81 2.16 -6.37 2.96
CA LYS A 81 1.84 -7.61 3.66
C LYS A 81 3.10 -8.28 4.23
N SER A 82 4.17 -8.33 3.43
CA SER A 82 5.44 -8.88 3.88
C SER A 82 6.01 -8.08 5.05
N LEU A 83 6.03 -6.74 4.94
CA LEU A 83 6.51 -5.85 5.99
C LEU A 83 5.67 -6.00 7.28
N ALA A 84 4.34 -5.98 7.17
CA ALA A 84 3.44 -6.12 8.31
C ALA A 84 3.65 -7.46 9.03
N SER A 85 3.83 -8.56 8.27
CA SER A 85 4.15 -9.86 8.84
C SER A 85 5.47 -9.84 9.63
N GLN A 86 6.53 -9.24 9.09
CA GLN A 86 7.82 -9.09 9.77
C GLN A 86 7.72 -8.26 11.06
N LYS A 87 6.81 -7.29 11.08
CA LYS A 87 6.56 -6.39 12.23
C LYS A 87 5.49 -6.92 13.20
N GLY A 88 4.91 -8.09 12.94
CA GLY A 88 3.85 -8.65 13.78
C GLY A 88 2.54 -7.85 13.77
N VAL A 89 2.27 -7.12 12.69
CA VAL A 89 1.05 -6.33 12.51
C VAL A 89 0.01 -7.13 11.75
N THR A 90 -1.13 -7.38 12.36
CA THR A 90 -2.29 -7.94 11.65
C THR A 90 -2.95 -6.83 10.83
N LEU A 91 -2.95 -7.00 9.51
CA LEU A 91 -3.60 -6.08 8.57
C LEU A 91 -5.11 -6.36 8.49
N PRO A 92 -5.93 -5.33 8.22
CA PRO A 92 -7.32 -5.51 7.82
C PRO A 92 -7.42 -6.35 6.54
N THR A 93 -8.51 -7.11 6.43
CA THR A 93 -8.79 -7.97 5.26
C THR A 93 -9.76 -7.35 4.28
N ASP A 94 -10.18 -6.11 4.55
CA ASP A 94 -11.26 -5.45 3.81
C ASP A 94 -11.06 -3.94 3.72
N MET A 95 -11.61 -3.34 2.68
CA MET A 95 -11.63 -1.89 2.48
C MET A 95 -12.42 -1.18 3.58
N LYS A 96 -12.16 0.11 3.77
CA LYS A 96 -12.97 0.97 4.63
C LYS A 96 -14.41 1.08 4.09
N ALA A 97 -15.35 1.38 4.99
CA ALA A 97 -16.77 1.48 4.64
C ALA A 97 -17.07 2.57 3.60
N ASP A 98 -16.34 3.68 3.65
CA ASP A 98 -16.46 4.79 2.69
C ASP A 98 -15.97 4.38 1.27
N ALA A 99 -14.90 3.59 1.18
CA ALA A 99 -14.43 3.04 -0.09
C ALA A 99 -15.44 2.05 -0.69
N LYS A 100 -16.06 1.18 0.12
CA LYS A 100 -17.15 0.30 -0.32
C LYS A 100 -18.38 1.09 -0.81
N ALA A 101 -18.71 2.18 -0.11
CA ALA A 101 -19.80 3.05 -0.55
C ALA A 101 -19.47 3.75 -1.87
N MET A 102 -18.21 4.14 -2.10
CA MET A 102 -17.75 4.71 -3.36
C MET A 102 -17.80 3.67 -4.50
N GLU A 103 -17.34 2.46 -4.27
CA GLU A 103 -17.44 1.36 -5.22
C GLU A 103 -18.90 1.09 -5.63
N ALA A 104 -19.80 0.98 -4.64
CA ALA A 104 -21.23 0.81 -4.88
C ALA A 104 -21.87 1.97 -5.66
N LYS A 105 -21.35 3.18 -5.52
CA LYS A 105 -21.78 4.38 -6.25
C LYS A 105 -21.28 4.34 -7.69
N LEU A 106 -19.98 4.08 -7.88
CA LEU A 106 -19.34 3.98 -9.19
C LEU A 106 -19.91 2.81 -10.02
N SER A 107 -20.25 1.69 -9.38
CA SER A 107 -20.81 0.52 -10.07
C SER A 107 -22.15 0.82 -10.76
N LYS A 108 -22.89 1.83 -10.30
CA LYS A 108 -24.17 2.27 -10.89
C LYS A 108 -24.00 3.30 -12.03
N LEU A 109 -22.78 3.78 -12.22
CA LEU A 109 -22.48 4.76 -13.26
C LEU A 109 -21.89 4.10 -14.50
N SER A 110 -21.91 4.82 -15.61
CA SER A 110 -21.27 4.47 -16.87
C SER A 110 -20.89 5.73 -17.66
N GLY A 111 -20.09 5.56 -18.72
CA GLY A 111 -19.76 6.66 -19.62
C GLY A 111 -19.02 7.78 -18.90
N ALA A 112 -19.25 9.01 -19.34
CA ALA A 112 -18.58 10.20 -18.83
C ALA A 112 -18.87 10.50 -17.35
N ASP A 113 -20.02 10.10 -16.83
CA ASP A 113 -20.35 10.30 -15.41
C ASP A 113 -19.52 9.37 -14.51
N PHE A 114 -19.26 8.15 -14.96
CA PHE A 114 -18.31 7.24 -14.31
C PHE A 114 -16.92 7.86 -14.31
N ASP A 115 -16.41 8.22 -15.48
CA ASP A 115 -15.06 8.76 -15.65
C ASP A 115 -14.84 9.99 -14.74
N LYS A 116 -15.77 10.91 -14.75
CA LYS A 116 -15.71 12.13 -13.94
C LYS A 116 -15.67 11.81 -12.43
N MET A 117 -16.57 10.95 -11.95
CA MET A 117 -16.63 10.63 -10.52
C MET A 117 -15.41 9.85 -10.07
N TYR A 118 -14.96 8.89 -10.87
CA TYR A 118 -13.77 8.09 -10.57
C TYR A 118 -12.52 8.98 -10.50
N MET A 119 -12.27 9.81 -11.51
CA MET A 119 -11.07 10.64 -11.54
C MET A 119 -11.07 11.71 -10.45
N HIS A 120 -12.23 12.27 -10.12
CA HIS A 120 -12.35 13.19 -8.99
C HIS A 120 -12.03 12.50 -7.66
N HIS A 121 -12.54 11.29 -7.45
CA HIS A 121 -12.24 10.50 -6.26
C HIS A 121 -10.75 10.18 -6.17
N MET A 122 -10.14 9.67 -7.25
CA MET A 122 -8.71 9.37 -7.29
C MET A 122 -7.82 10.59 -7.04
N HIS A 123 -8.21 11.77 -7.54
CA HIS A 123 -7.50 13.01 -7.28
C HIS A 123 -7.50 13.39 -5.79
N VAL A 124 -8.67 13.27 -5.12
CA VAL A 124 -8.80 13.59 -3.69
C VAL A 124 -8.04 12.57 -2.85
N ASP A 125 -8.21 11.30 -3.13
CA ASP A 125 -7.61 10.18 -2.39
C ASP A 125 -6.08 10.24 -2.45
N HIS A 126 -5.50 10.29 -3.64
CA HIS A 126 -4.05 10.40 -3.81
C HIS A 126 -3.45 11.69 -3.24
N THR A 127 -4.24 12.77 -3.09
CA THR A 127 -3.78 13.96 -2.39
C THR A 127 -3.55 13.67 -0.91
N GLN A 128 -4.41 12.86 -0.31
CA GLN A 128 -4.28 12.43 1.09
C GLN A 128 -3.15 11.41 1.24
N ASP A 129 -3.09 10.42 0.36
CA ASP A 129 -2.06 9.38 0.42
C ASP A 129 -0.65 9.95 0.29
N VAL A 130 -0.41 10.84 -0.67
CA VAL A 130 0.89 11.53 -0.81
C VAL A 130 1.26 12.26 0.49
N ALA A 131 0.31 12.92 1.14
CA ALA A 131 0.56 13.61 2.40
C ALA A 131 0.89 12.63 3.54
N GLU A 132 0.15 11.52 3.65
CA GLU A 132 0.34 10.49 4.67
C GLU A 132 1.67 9.74 4.48
N PHE A 133 1.95 9.28 3.26
CA PHE A 133 3.20 8.61 2.93
C PHE A 133 4.42 9.53 3.12
N LYS A 134 4.31 10.80 2.75
CA LYS A 134 5.37 11.80 3.00
C LYS A 134 5.61 12.04 4.48
N LYS A 135 4.54 12.09 5.28
CA LYS A 135 4.64 12.18 6.74
C LYS A 135 5.34 10.96 7.32
N GLU A 136 4.93 9.75 6.93
CA GLU A 136 5.53 8.51 7.41
C GLU A 136 6.99 8.40 6.99
N ALA A 137 7.31 8.67 5.72
CA ALA A 137 8.66 8.66 5.18
C ALA A 137 9.63 9.56 5.98
N ASN A 138 9.15 10.68 6.51
CA ASN A 138 9.96 11.67 7.22
C ASN A 138 9.93 11.51 8.74
N LYS A 139 8.83 11.02 9.33
CA LYS A 139 8.57 11.06 10.78
C LYS A 139 8.23 9.70 11.39
N GLY A 140 8.10 8.65 10.60
CA GLY A 140 7.85 7.29 11.09
C GLY A 140 8.92 6.84 12.07
N GLY A 141 8.53 6.00 13.01
CA GLY A 141 9.44 5.51 14.06
C GLY A 141 10.33 4.37 13.60
N ASP A 142 9.74 3.42 12.87
CA ASP A 142 10.44 2.24 12.37
C ASP A 142 11.13 2.52 11.03
N SER A 143 12.37 2.06 10.88
CA SER A 143 13.19 2.30 9.68
C SER A 143 12.62 1.64 8.42
N ASP A 144 12.04 0.45 8.56
CA ASP A 144 11.56 -0.32 7.42
C ASP A 144 10.20 0.21 6.96
N VAL A 145 9.36 0.67 7.90
CA VAL A 145 8.11 1.38 7.57
C VAL A 145 8.39 2.70 6.85
N ARG A 146 9.38 3.47 7.34
CA ARG A 146 9.84 4.68 6.62
C ARG A 146 10.39 4.35 5.22
N ALA A 147 11.14 3.26 5.08
CA ALA A 147 11.70 2.85 3.79
C ALA A 147 10.59 2.46 2.81
N PHE A 148 9.59 1.70 3.26
CA PHE A 148 8.40 1.39 2.47
C PHE A 148 7.70 2.66 1.99
N ALA A 149 7.42 3.59 2.91
CA ALA A 149 6.77 4.85 2.55
C ALA A 149 7.60 5.67 1.54
N LYS A 150 8.93 5.76 1.73
CA LYS A 150 9.84 6.46 0.80
C LYS A 150 9.87 5.83 -0.59
N THR A 151 9.85 4.50 -0.67
CA THR A 151 9.91 3.78 -1.94
C THR A 151 8.60 3.87 -2.72
N THR A 152 7.46 3.91 -2.02
CA THR A 152 6.12 3.99 -2.63
C THR A 152 5.75 5.42 -3.04
N LEU A 153 6.21 6.43 -2.30
CA LEU A 153 5.84 7.83 -2.48
C LEU A 153 5.99 8.36 -3.92
N PRO A 154 7.09 8.10 -4.66
CA PRO A 154 7.20 8.59 -6.05
C PRO A 154 6.08 8.07 -6.97
N THR A 155 5.65 6.81 -6.81
CA THR A 155 4.54 6.23 -7.58
C THR A 155 3.22 6.94 -7.26
N LEU A 156 2.95 7.21 -5.98
CA LEU A 156 1.76 7.95 -5.57
C LEU A 156 1.75 9.40 -6.09
N GLU A 157 2.91 10.06 -6.14
CA GLU A 157 3.03 11.40 -6.72
C GLU A 157 2.76 11.41 -8.22
N GLU A 158 3.20 10.37 -8.96
CA GLU A 158 2.86 10.19 -10.38
C GLU A 158 1.36 9.95 -10.57
N HIS A 159 0.74 9.08 -9.76
CA HIS A 159 -0.69 8.84 -9.79
C HIS A 159 -1.47 10.13 -9.53
N LEU A 160 -1.09 10.89 -8.52
CA LEU A 160 -1.71 12.18 -8.23
C LEU A 160 -1.62 13.15 -9.40
N LYS A 161 -0.46 13.23 -10.07
CA LYS A 161 -0.27 14.08 -11.25
C LYS A 161 -1.19 13.68 -12.39
N MET A 162 -1.31 12.38 -12.65
CA MET A 162 -2.22 11.85 -13.68
C MET A 162 -3.68 12.11 -13.32
N ALA A 163 -4.08 11.80 -12.08
CA ALA A 163 -5.45 12.02 -11.60
C ALA A 163 -5.86 13.50 -11.72
N LYS A 164 -4.99 14.43 -11.31
CA LYS A 164 -5.22 15.88 -11.49
C LYS A 164 -5.40 16.29 -12.94
N SER A 165 -4.66 15.68 -13.86
CA SER A 165 -4.77 15.99 -15.28
C SER A 165 -6.11 15.51 -15.84
N LEU A 166 -6.48 14.25 -15.53
CA LEU A 166 -7.70 13.63 -16.04
C LEU A 166 -8.97 14.19 -15.40
N ASP A 167 -8.94 14.57 -14.12
CA ASP A 167 -10.06 15.23 -13.43
C ASP A 167 -10.42 16.59 -14.09
N LYS A 168 -9.41 17.37 -14.50
CA LYS A 168 -9.61 18.64 -15.22
C LYS A 168 -10.22 18.45 -16.60
N THR A 169 -9.78 17.44 -17.37
CA THR A 169 -10.29 17.18 -18.71
C THR A 169 -11.74 16.69 -18.67
N GLY A 170 -12.11 15.86 -17.68
CA GLY A 170 -13.49 15.43 -17.45
C GLY A 170 -14.44 16.58 -17.10
N SER A 171 -13.93 17.65 -16.50
CA SER A 171 -14.72 18.86 -16.20
C SER A 171 -14.95 19.77 -17.43
N GLY A 172 -14.17 19.61 -18.50
CA GLY A 172 -14.20 20.45 -19.70
C GLY A 172 -15.20 20.02 -20.77
N HIS A 173 -15.81 18.84 -20.71
CA HIS A 173 -16.80 18.36 -21.68
C HIS A 173 -18.22 18.88 -21.36
N LYS A 174 -18.37 20.18 -21.27
CA LYS A 174 -19.70 20.81 -21.44
C LYS A 174 -20.07 20.73 -22.91
N SER A 175 -20.92 19.73 -23.21
CA SER A 175 -21.91 19.73 -24.28
C SER A 175 -21.68 20.78 -25.38
N ALA A 176 -21.06 20.40 -26.48
CA ALA A 176 -21.32 21.06 -27.76
C ALA A 176 -22.78 20.78 -28.13
N LYS A 177 -23.67 21.67 -27.67
CA LYS A 177 -25.09 21.68 -28.04
C LYS A 177 -25.14 21.90 -29.54
N SER A 178 -25.41 20.84 -30.29
CA SER A 178 -25.73 20.89 -31.73
C SER A 178 -26.83 21.94 -31.96
N LYS A 179 -26.46 23.12 -32.45
CA LYS A 179 -27.37 24.00 -33.12
C LYS A 179 -27.64 23.41 -34.50
N LYS A 180 -28.73 22.66 -34.64
CA LYS A 180 -29.41 22.49 -35.93
C LYS A 180 -30.31 23.68 -36.09
N GLY A 181 -29.91 24.60 -36.99
CA GLY A 181 -30.80 25.53 -37.65
C GLY A 181 -31.60 24.81 -38.75
#